data_b88fb0f57c44ef821680195e614882ea
#
_entry.id   b88fb0f57c44ef821680195e614882ea
#
_cell.length_a   1.000
_cell.length_b   1.000
_cell.length_c   1.000
_cell.angle_alpha   90.00
_cell.angle_beta   90.00
_cell.angle_gamma   90.00
#
_symmetry.space_group_name_H-M   'P 1'
#
loop_
_entity.id
_entity.type
_entity.pdbx_description
1 polymer ?
#
loop_
_entity_poly.entity_id
_entity_poly.type
_entity_poly.pdbx_seq_one_letter_code
_entity_poly.pdbx_strand_id
1 'polypeptide(L)'
;ATNPSVAWISFPPQWEIHNDRSSVHMRVAETANAFISELNGSGITVGVADSGIDQDHGDMNGRITHVESMTWGDSSTEDRHSGHGTHVACTVLGDGSRGGYAGVAPKAELYFQAMEDDSSGQFSGASVDYMLRTAYNADVQIHTNSWGSQGDHGRYTTSAADVDSRT
;
A
#
# COMPACT_ATOMS: atom_id res chain seq x y z
N ALA A 1 -17.23 -9.50 -42.31
CA ALA A 1 -16.52 -10.75 -42.56
C ALA A 1 -16.26 -11.43 -41.22
N THR A 2 -16.81 -12.59 -40.99
CA THR A 2 -16.59 -13.39 -39.79
C THR A 2 -15.36 -14.25 -39.99
N ASN A 3 -14.32 -14.02 -39.20
CA ASN A 3 -13.17 -14.90 -39.13
C ASN A 3 -13.51 -16.05 -38.14
N PRO A 4 -13.56 -17.33 -38.60
CA PRO A 4 -13.95 -18.44 -37.73
C PRO A 4 -12.96 -18.72 -36.59
N SER A 5 -11.77 -18.14 -36.64
CA SER A 5 -10.78 -18.22 -35.56
C SER A 5 -10.97 -17.16 -34.46
N VAL A 6 -11.94 -16.25 -34.62
CA VAL A 6 -12.25 -15.21 -33.62
C VAL A 6 -13.53 -15.57 -32.90
N ALA A 7 -13.41 -15.99 -31.65
CA ALA A 7 -14.55 -16.37 -30.82
C ALA A 7 -15.27 -15.17 -30.18
N TRP A 8 -14.53 -14.07 -29.95
CA TRP A 8 -15.07 -12.89 -29.29
C TRP A 8 -14.26 -11.65 -29.64
N ILE A 9 -14.96 -10.51 -29.80
CA ILE A 9 -14.36 -9.19 -29.93
C ILE A 9 -15.10 -8.27 -28.94
N SER A 10 -14.38 -7.64 -28.03
CA SER A 10 -14.92 -6.61 -27.16
C SER A 10 -14.09 -5.33 -27.27
N PHE A 11 -14.67 -4.20 -26.89
CA PHE A 11 -13.87 -3.02 -26.63
C PHE A 11 -12.97 -3.29 -25.43
N PRO A 12 -11.74 -2.72 -25.41
CA PRO A 12 -10.91 -2.79 -24.23
C PRO A 12 -11.70 -2.19 -23.04
N PRO A 13 -11.63 -2.81 -21.84
CA PRO A 13 -12.26 -2.26 -20.67
C PRO A 13 -11.66 -0.88 -20.38
N GLN A 14 -12.52 0.08 -20.05
CA GLN A 14 -12.06 1.33 -19.48
C GLN A 14 -11.80 1.07 -17.99
N TRP A 15 -10.52 1.18 -17.61
CA TRP A 15 -10.12 1.02 -16.22
C TRP A 15 -10.33 2.34 -15.51
N GLU A 16 -11.09 2.33 -14.45
CA GLU A 16 -11.30 3.47 -13.54
C GLU A 16 -10.80 3.09 -12.16
N ILE A 17 -10.21 4.07 -11.46
CA ILE A 17 -9.82 3.91 -10.06
C ILE A 17 -11.04 4.20 -9.20
N HIS A 18 -11.45 3.25 -8.37
CA HIS A 18 -12.72 3.33 -7.61
C HIS A 18 -12.54 3.45 -6.09
N ASN A 19 -11.40 3.95 -5.59
CA ASN A 19 -11.15 4.07 -4.17
C ASN A 19 -12.10 5.04 -3.46
N ASP A 20 -12.54 6.10 -4.15
CA ASP A 20 -13.53 7.05 -3.67
C ASP A 20 -14.87 6.37 -3.32
N ARG A 21 -15.26 5.37 -4.11
CA ARG A 21 -16.48 4.58 -3.86
C ARG A 21 -16.29 3.51 -2.81
N SER A 22 -15.10 2.93 -2.72
CA SER A 22 -14.78 1.89 -1.73
C SER A 22 -14.94 2.41 -0.31
N SER A 23 -14.44 3.61 -0.02
CA SER A 23 -14.59 4.24 1.31
C SER A 23 -16.06 4.47 1.69
N VAL A 24 -16.90 4.85 0.72
CA VAL A 24 -18.35 5.00 0.93
C VAL A 24 -19.02 3.65 1.19
N HIS A 25 -18.71 2.63 0.39
CA HIS A 25 -19.26 1.29 0.58
C HIS A 25 -18.86 0.66 1.93
N MET A 26 -17.63 0.91 2.37
CA MET A 26 -17.12 0.46 3.67
C MET A 26 -17.58 1.36 4.84
N ARG A 27 -18.31 2.43 4.55
CA ARG A 27 -18.82 3.39 5.55
C ARG A 27 -17.72 4.01 6.43
N VAL A 28 -16.58 4.32 5.84
CA VAL A 28 -15.42 4.87 6.57
C VAL A 28 -15.79 6.15 7.30
N ALA A 29 -16.43 7.11 6.60
CA ALA A 29 -16.81 8.39 7.20
C ALA A 29 -17.87 8.23 8.30
N GLU A 30 -18.85 7.35 8.11
CA GLU A 30 -19.89 7.10 9.12
C GLU A 30 -19.29 6.44 10.35
N THR A 31 -18.35 5.50 10.18
CA THR A 31 -17.64 4.87 11.29
C THR A 31 -16.80 5.88 12.05
N ALA A 32 -16.03 6.73 11.35
CA ALA A 32 -15.22 7.77 11.96
C ALA A 32 -16.06 8.75 12.80
N ASN A 33 -17.26 9.09 12.33
CA ASN A 33 -18.16 10.03 12.99
C ASN A 33 -19.05 9.39 14.07
N ALA A 34 -19.12 8.06 14.15
CA ALA A 34 -19.99 7.35 15.11
C ALA A 34 -19.45 7.37 16.54
N PHE A 35 -18.20 7.74 16.75
CA PHE A 35 -17.55 7.76 18.05
C PHE A 35 -17.24 9.18 18.50
N ILE A 36 -17.28 9.41 19.83
CA ILE A 36 -17.04 10.72 20.46
C ILE A 36 -15.61 11.25 20.19
N SER A 37 -14.66 10.37 19.99
CA SER A 37 -13.33 10.69 19.47
C SER A 37 -13.27 10.28 18.01
N GLU A 38 -12.95 11.20 17.13
CA GLU A 38 -12.77 10.92 15.71
C GLU A 38 -11.81 9.75 15.50
N LEU A 39 -12.30 8.67 14.89
CA LEU A 39 -11.47 7.55 14.46
C LEU A 39 -10.76 7.93 13.16
N ASN A 40 -9.59 8.50 13.26
CA ASN A 40 -8.84 9.06 12.13
C ASN A 40 -7.38 8.59 12.06
N GLY A 41 -6.99 7.66 12.93
CA GLY A 41 -5.65 7.10 12.99
C GLY A 41 -4.64 7.91 13.80
N SER A 42 -5.05 8.97 14.50
CA SER A 42 -4.13 9.76 15.35
C SER A 42 -3.47 8.91 16.42
N GLY A 43 -2.13 8.96 16.49
CA GLY A 43 -1.32 8.19 17.43
C GLY A 43 -1.08 6.74 17.00
N ILE A 44 -1.44 6.39 15.76
CA ILE A 44 -1.20 5.06 15.18
C ILE A 44 -0.16 5.17 14.07
N THR A 45 0.84 4.33 14.10
CA THR A 45 1.79 4.16 12.99
C THR A 45 1.37 2.98 12.13
N VAL A 46 1.19 3.23 10.83
CA VAL A 46 0.89 2.20 9.84
C VAL A 46 2.11 1.92 8.98
N GLY A 47 2.53 0.66 8.93
CA GLY A 47 3.55 0.16 8.02
C GLY A 47 2.96 -0.12 6.64
N VAL A 48 3.65 0.31 5.61
CA VAL A 48 3.35 -0.01 4.22
C VAL A 48 4.62 -0.53 3.57
N ALA A 49 4.60 -1.78 3.07
CA ALA A 49 5.65 -2.27 2.21
C ALA A 49 5.12 -2.33 0.77
N ASP A 50 5.78 -1.60 -0.12
CA ASP A 50 5.33 -1.50 -1.51
C ASP A 50 6.48 -1.03 -2.43
N SER A 51 6.19 -0.66 -3.69
CA SER A 51 7.21 -0.27 -4.66
C SER A 51 8.17 0.78 -4.10
N GLY A 52 7.70 1.97 -3.85
CA GLY A 52 8.43 3.11 -3.33
C GLY A 52 7.46 4.19 -2.87
N ILE A 53 7.99 5.34 -2.48
CA ILE A 53 7.19 6.44 -1.94
C ILE A 53 7.66 7.78 -2.46
N ASP A 54 6.74 8.61 -2.94
CA ASP A 54 6.94 10.05 -3.10
C ASP A 54 6.83 10.72 -1.73
N GLN A 55 7.98 10.93 -1.08
CA GLN A 55 8.05 11.50 0.26
C GLN A 55 7.61 12.98 0.30
N ASP A 56 7.59 13.65 -0.85
CA ASP A 56 7.17 15.05 -0.98
C ASP A 56 5.67 15.19 -1.29
N HIS A 57 4.93 14.06 -1.38
CA HIS A 57 3.51 14.08 -1.66
C HIS A 57 2.73 14.82 -0.57
N GLY A 58 2.03 15.88 -0.96
CA GLY A 58 1.40 16.82 -0.04
C GLY A 58 0.40 16.19 0.94
N ASP A 59 -0.33 15.15 0.53
CA ASP A 59 -1.32 14.49 1.38
C ASP A 59 -0.73 13.68 2.55
N MET A 60 0.60 13.51 2.56
CA MET A 60 1.32 12.80 3.62
C MET A 60 2.28 13.71 4.40
N ASN A 61 2.29 15.00 4.09
CA ASN A 61 3.24 15.96 4.62
C ASN A 61 3.30 15.94 6.16
N GLY A 62 4.53 15.78 6.68
CA GLY A 62 4.82 15.76 8.12
C GLY A 62 4.36 14.50 8.86
N ARG A 63 3.88 13.46 8.14
CA ARG A 63 3.41 12.21 8.74
C ARG A 63 4.19 10.97 8.30
N ILE A 64 5.20 11.13 7.46
CA ILE A 64 6.15 10.06 7.14
C ILE A 64 7.22 10.07 8.23
N THR A 65 7.22 9.07 9.09
CA THR A 65 8.14 8.98 10.24
C THR A 65 9.40 8.20 9.93
N HIS A 66 9.29 7.24 9.00
CA HIS A 66 10.42 6.43 8.57
C HIS A 66 10.23 5.90 7.16
N VAL A 67 11.32 5.83 6.40
CA VAL A 67 11.38 5.21 5.09
C VAL A 67 12.67 4.43 4.97
N GLU A 68 12.60 3.17 4.55
CA GLU A 68 13.77 2.32 4.33
C GLU A 68 13.63 1.50 3.05
N SER A 69 14.76 1.19 2.39
CA SER A 69 14.78 0.24 1.29
C SER A 69 14.96 -1.18 1.81
N MET A 70 14.13 -2.09 1.35
CA MET A 70 14.22 -3.53 1.59
C MET A 70 14.97 -4.26 0.48
N THR A 71 15.40 -3.55 -0.56
CA THR A 71 16.02 -4.11 -1.76
C THR A 71 17.53 -4.23 -1.59
N TRP A 72 18.08 -5.40 -1.91
CA TRP A 72 19.52 -5.60 -1.85
C TRP A 72 20.25 -4.80 -2.92
N GLY A 73 21.22 -3.97 -2.48
CA GLY A 73 22.04 -3.18 -3.38
C GLY A 73 21.41 -1.89 -3.88
N ASP A 74 20.17 -1.64 -3.51
CA ASP A 74 19.48 -0.39 -3.76
C ASP A 74 19.11 0.29 -2.43
N SER A 75 19.53 1.53 -2.27
CA SER A 75 19.19 2.36 -1.10
C SER A 75 18.10 3.38 -1.39
N SER A 76 17.63 3.44 -2.63
CA SER A 76 16.54 4.33 -3.01
C SER A 76 15.22 3.87 -2.43
N THR A 77 14.37 4.83 -2.15
CA THR A 77 13.01 4.60 -1.65
C THR A 77 11.97 5.30 -2.52
N GLU A 78 12.41 5.85 -3.64
CA GLU A 78 11.55 6.57 -4.57
C GLU A 78 10.62 5.61 -5.33
N ASP A 79 9.43 6.07 -5.66
CA ASP A 79 8.43 5.32 -6.43
C ASP A 79 8.57 5.63 -7.92
N ARG A 80 9.65 5.13 -8.54
CA ARG A 80 10.07 5.57 -9.88
C ARG A 80 9.28 4.96 -11.02
N HIS A 81 8.87 3.71 -10.89
CA HIS A 81 8.35 2.97 -12.03
C HIS A 81 6.84 2.87 -12.06
N SER A 82 6.21 2.72 -10.90
CA SER A 82 4.78 2.41 -10.87
C SER A 82 3.90 3.48 -10.23
N GLY A 83 4.40 4.22 -9.26
CA GLY A 83 3.57 5.09 -8.41
C GLY A 83 2.62 4.31 -7.49
N HIS A 84 2.75 2.98 -7.45
CA HIS A 84 1.81 2.12 -6.73
C HIS A 84 1.92 2.29 -5.22
N GLY A 85 3.13 2.29 -4.67
CA GLY A 85 3.34 2.43 -3.23
C GLY A 85 2.87 3.78 -2.69
N THR A 86 3.12 4.85 -3.42
CA THR A 86 2.59 6.18 -3.11
C THR A 86 1.06 6.19 -3.08
N HIS A 87 0.43 5.56 -4.08
CA HIS A 87 -1.03 5.44 -4.15
C HIS A 87 -1.59 4.60 -2.99
N VAL A 88 -0.94 3.49 -2.64
CA VAL A 88 -1.33 2.65 -1.49
C VAL A 88 -1.22 3.44 -0.19
N ALA A 89 -0.10 4.13 0.04
CA ALA A 89 0.09 4.96 1.22
C ALA A 89 -0.98 6.07 1.33
N CYS A 90 -1.31 6.76 0.23
CA CYS A 90 -2.39 7.75 0.22
C CYS A 90 -3.76 7.12 0.48
N THR A 91 -4.02 5.91 0.00
CA THR A 91 -5.28 5.18 0.30
C THR A 91 -5.40 4.88 1.80
N VAL A 92 -4.29 4.58 2.46
CA VAL A 92 -4.26 4.34 3.90
C VAL A 92 -4.43 5.64 4.70
N LEU A 93 -3.60 6.65 4.43
CA LEU A 93 -3.44 7.79 5.34
C LEU A 93 -3.34 9.17 4.65
N GLY A 94 -3.63 9.30 3.37
CA GLY A 94 -3.69 10.60 2.71
C GLY A 94 -4.72 11.51 3.37
N ASP A 95 -4.39 12.80 3.59
CA ASP A 95 -5.30 13.76 4.23
C ASP A 95 -6.27 14.44 3.24
N GLY A 96 -6.10 14.17 1.95
CA GLY A 96 -6.95 14.71 0.89
C GLY A 96 -6.66 16.16 0.52
N SER A 97 -5.59 16.76 1.03
CA SER A 97 -5.28 18.18 0.79
C SER A 97 -4.99 18.51 -0.67
N ARG A 98 -4.55 17.54 -1.46
CA ARG A 98 -4.21 17.71 -2.89
C ARG A 98 -5.35 17.39 -3.85
N GLY A 99 -6.18 16.41 -3.53
CA GLY A 99 -7.20 15.94 -4.47
C GLY A 99 -8.62 15.86 -3.90
N GLY A 100 -8.80 16.17 -2.63
CA GLY A 100 -10.11 16.08 -1.96
C GLY A 100 -10.50 14.65 -1.56
N TYR A 101 -9.63 13.67 -1.76
CA TYR A 101 -9.85 12.26 -1.39
C TYR A 101 -8.97 11.88 -0.23
N ALA A 102 -9.54 11.75 0.96
CA ALA A 102 -8.80 11.29 2.14
C ALA A 102 -8.72 9.77 2.19
N GLY A 103 -7.62 9.26 2.73
CA GLY A 103 -7.45 7.86 3.09
C GLY A 103 -8.31 7.47 4.29
N VAL A 104 -8.19 6.20 4.68
CA VAL A 104 -9.00 5.64 5.78
C VAL A 104 -8.58 6.20 7.15
N ALA A 105 -7.30 6.47 7.33
CA ALA A 105 -6.69 6.95 8.58
C ALA A 105 -5.88 8.25 8.36
N PRO A 106 -6.54 9.38 8.04
CA PRO A 106 -5.87 10.57 7.53
C PRO A 106 -4.99 11.32 8.55
N LYS A 107 -4.92 10.84 9.79
CA LYS A 107 -4.01 11.36 10.83
C LYS A 107 -3.04 10.31 11.36
N ALA A 108 -3.00 9.13 10.76
CA ALA A 108 -1.98 8.13 11.07
C ALA A 108 -0.58 8.57 10.59
N GLU A 109 0.44 8.01 11.20
CA GLU A 109 1.82 8.13 10.78
C GLU A 109 2.23 6.97 9.87
N LEU A 110 3.17 7.21 8.98
CA LEU A 110 3.64 6.24 7.99
C LEU A 110 5.05 5.76 8.32
N TYR A 111 5.20 4.43 8.39
CA TYR A 111 6.46 3.71 8.29
C TYR A 111 6.50 2.99 6.95
N PHE A 112 7.40 3.37 6.03
CA PHE A 112 7.40 2.84 4.67
C PHE A 112 8.63 1.98 4.37
N GLN A 113 8.40 0.86 3.71
CA GLN A 113 9.43 -0.10 3.29
C GLN A 113 9.38 -0.26 1.78
N ALA A 114 10.35 0.34 1.06
CA ALA A 114 10.43 0.28 -0.39
C ALA A 114 11.01 -1.07 -0.85
N MET A 115 10.32 -1.72 -1.77
CA MET A 115 10.63 -3.06 -2.26
C MET A 115 10.95 -3.11 -3.76
N GLU A 116 10.89 -2.00 -4.47
CA GLU A 116 11.24 -1.91 -5.88
C GLU A 116 12.73 -1.60 -6.04
N ASP A 117 13.38 -2.27 -6.97
CA ASP A 117 14.72 -1.95 -7.42
C ASP A 117 14.63 -0.85 -8.48
N ASP A 118 15.18 0.32 -8.18
CA ASP A 118 15.09 1.51 -9.02
C ASP A 118 15.77 1.35 -10.39
N SER A 119 16.71 0.42 -10.51
CA SER A 119 17.42 0.17 -11.76
C SER A 119 16.63 -0.70 -12.74
N SER A 120 15.83 -1.61 -12.23
CA SER A 120 15.12 -2.61 -13.02
C SER A 120 13.60 -2.49 -12.96
N GLY A 121 13.05 -1.77 -12.00
CA GLY A 121 11.61 -1.73 -11.71
C GLY A 121 11.08 -3.07 -11.18
N GLN A 122 11.96 -3.99 -10.81
CA GLN A 122 11.54 -5.27 -10.27
C GLN A 122 11.24 -5.17 -8.79
N PHE A 123 10.16 -5.82 -8.43
CA PHE A 123 9.79 -5.99 -7.03
C PHE A 123 10.71 -7.05 -6.42
N SER A 124 11.62 -6.64 -5.61
CA SER A 124 12.56 -7.51 -4.92
C SER A 124 12.76 -7.00 -3.50
N GLY A 125 12.96 -7.87 -2.56
CA GLY A 125 13.13 -7.39 -1.20
C GLY A 125 13.55 -8.46 -0.23
N ALA A 126 13.70 -8.04 1.00
CA ALA A 126 13.93 -8.91 2.13
C ALA A 126 12.79 -9.94 2.30
N SER A 127 13.05 -10.99 3.10
CA SER A 127 11.98 -11.92 3.45
C SER A 127 10.85 -11.22 4.20
N VAL A 128 9.64 -11.76 4.09
CA VAL A 128 8.47 -11.26 4.79
C VAL A 128 8.70 -11.20 6.31
N ASP A 129 9.38 -12.23 6.87
CA ASP A 129 9.79 -12.24 8.28
C ASP A 129 10.66 -11.03 8.65
N TYR A 130 11.67 -10.72 7.84
CA TYR A 130 12.56 -9.58 8.13
C TYR A 130 11.81 -8.25 8.05
N MET A 131 10.99 -8.05 7.02
CA MET A 131 10.17 -6.87 6.81
C MET A 131 9.22 -6.63 7.99
N LEU A 132 8.43 -7.63 8.38
CA LEU A 132 7.49 -7.50 9.51
C LEU A 132 8.22 -7.30 10.84
N ARG A 133 9.36 -7.97 11.04
CA ARG A 133 10.16 -7.83 12.26
C ARG A 133 10.75 -6.43 12.41
N THR A 134 11.25 -5.82 11.34
CA THR A 134 11.78 -4.45 11.42
C THR A 134 10.68 -3.46 11.74
N ALA A 135 9.52 -3.59 11.11
CA ALA A 135 8.34 -2.77 11.41
C ALA A 135 7.86 -2.96 12.88
N TYR A 136 7.76 -4.20 13.34
CA TYR A 136 7.39 -4.50 14.73
C TYR A 136 8.37 -3.87 15.74
N ASN A 137 9.67 -3.98 15.50
CA ASN A 137 10.69 -3.37 16.36
C ASN A 137 10.66 -1.84 16.35
N ALA A 138 10.07 -1.24 15.34
CA ALA A 138 9.82 0.20 15.23
C ALA A 138 8.46 0.63 15.79
N ASP A 139 7.79 -0.23 16.55
CA ASP A 139 6.47 0.02 17.17
C ASP A 139 5.34 0.30 16.16
N VAL A 140 5.41 -0.32 14.99
CA VAL A 140 4.33 -0.28 13.99
C VAL A 140 3.20 -1.20 14.43
N GLN A 141 1.99 -0.64 14.58
CA GLN A 141 0.83 -1.37 15.10
C GLN A 141 0.04 -2.09 14.01
N ILE A 142 0.05 -1.58 12.78
CA ILE A 142 -0.68 -2.13 11.65
C ILE A 142 0.26 -2.16 10.45
N HIS A 143 0.27 -3.28 9.73
CA HIS A 143 1.10 -3.40 8.53
C HIS A 143 0.25 -3.84 7.33
N THR A 144 0.41 -3.19 6.19
CA THR A 144 -0.33 -3.50 4.95
C THR A 144 0.61 -3.78 3.78
N ASN A 145 0.24 -4.77 2.98
CA ASN A 145 0.99 -5.24 1.84
C ASN A 145 0.03 -5.42 0.66
N SER A 146 0.16 -4.60 -0.38
CA SER A 146 -0.75 -4.60 -1.53
C SER A 146 -0.14 -5.32 -2.74
N TRP A 147 0.51 -6.45 -2.50
CA TRP A 147 1.17 -7.29 -3.49
C TRP A 147 1.07 -8.76 -3.13
N GLY A 148 1.46 -9.62 -4.05
CA GLY A 148 1.42 -11.07 -3.84
C GLY A 148 2.15 -11.84 -4.92
N SER A 149 2.32 -13.14 -4.70
CA SER A 149 2.96 -14.06 -5.65
C SER A 149 1.96 -14.56 -6.69
N GLN A 150 2.37 -14.54 -7.96
CA GLN A 150 1.63 -15.20 -9.03
C GLN A 150 1.93 -16.72 -9.01
N GLY A 151 0.90 -17.52 -8.92
CA GLY A 151 1.02 -18.98 -9.03
C GLY A 151 0.75 -19.77 -7.76
N ASP A 152 0.76 -19.13 -6.60
CA ASP A 152 0.52 -19.85 -5.34
C ASP A 152 -0.98 -20.04 -5.04
N HIS A 153 -1.85 -19.25 -5.65
CA HIS A 153 -3.31 -19.41 -5.65
C HIS A 153 -3.92 -19.76 -4.27
N GLY A 154 -3.48 -19.06 -3.22
CA GLY A 154 -3.97 -19.28 -1.86
C GLY A 154 -3.35 -20.48 -1.14
N ARG A 155 -2.26 -21.04 -1.61
CA ARG A 155 -1.50 -22.07 -0.88
C ARG A 155 -0.83 -21.47 0.34
N TYR A 156 -0.74 -22.26 1.39
CA TYR A 156 0.04 -21.92 2.56
C TYR A 156 1.53 -22.06 2.23
N THR A 157 2.21 -20.94 2.03
CA THR A 157 3.61 -20.84 1.65
C THR A 157 4.48 -20.46 2.85
N THR A 158 5.80 -20.41 2.65
CA THR A 158 6.73 -19.89 3.66
C THR A 158 6.36 -18.46 4.07
N SER A 159 6.01 -17.61 3.09
CA SER A 159 5.58 -16.22 3.38
C SER A 159 4.29 -16.17 4.21
N ALA A 160 3.35 -17.09 3.99
CA ALA A 160 2.15 -17.18 4.83
C ALA A 160 2.51 -17.60 6.28
N ALA A 161 3.45 -18.55 6.43
CA ALA A 161 3.96 -18.95 7.74
C ALA A 161 4.72 -17.83 8.45
N ASP A 162 5.49 -17.02 7.69
CA ASP A 162 6.17 -15.85 8.23
C ASP A 162 5.17 -14.82 8.80
N VAL A 163 4.07 -14.56 8.10
CA VAL A 163 3.00 -13.67 8.59
C VAL A 163 2.40 -14.23 9.87
N ASP A 164 1.97 -15.49 9.88
CA ASP A 164 1.34 -16.13 11.06
C ASP A 164 2.26 -16.14 12.29
N SER A 165 3.57 -16.18 12.07
CA SER A 165 4.53 -16.18 13.18
C SER A 165 4.74 -14.80 13.81
N ARG A 166 4.21 -13.73 13.18
CA ARG A 166 4.37 -12.33 13.58
C ARG A 166 3.07 -11.64 13.98
N THR A 167 1.96 -12.33 13.88
CA THR A 167 0.65 -11.92 14.40
C THR A 167 0.34 -12.63 15.70
#